data_03293dcfe2d69d1612068e5ca963e993
#
_entry.id   03293dcfe2d69d1612068e5ca963e993
#
_cell.length_a   1.000
_cell.length_b   1.000
_cell.length_c   1.000
_cell.angle_alpha   90.00
_cell.angle_beta   90.00
_cell.angle_gamma   90.00
#
_symmetry.space_group_name_H-M   'P 1'
#
loop_
_entity.id
_entity.type
_entity.pdbx_description
1 polymer ?
#
loop_
_entity_poly.entity_id
_entity_poly.type
_entity_poly.pdbx_seq_one_letter_code
_entity_poly.pdbx_strand_id
1 'polypeptide(L)'
;MTSDFQMAPEGQVERPDLDALFADLAHPNPHLQTQAYLAMVEHWPDESMPRLLSLLDQPDVSLRRAAVRGLGAFGSSALQPLAVLFQQSPDGTVRASCVKAYAQIASNYPDEDFSSEAMQVLETALSDESPVVSQSTVMALGQVGKQALPLLMAICKGENIAHVQSAAMALAEIPDPRAESCLREVFDDPATDPLARQMVEASLGRLSSSR
;
A
#
# COMPACT_ATOMS: atom_id res chain seq x y z
N MET A 1 25.22 25.23 55.95
CA MET A 1 23.89 24.75 55.48
C MET A 1 23.96 24.71 53.96
N THR A 2 24.44 23.61 53.47
CA THR A 2 24.49 23.31 52.01
C THR A 2 23.21 22.61 51.65
N SER A 3 22.40 23.26 50.83
CA SER A 3 21.15 22.71 50.31
C SER A 3 21.49 21.79 49.17
N ASP A 4 21.40 20.48 49.38
CA ASP A 4 21.45 19.48 48.32
C ASP A 4 20.19 19.60 47.44
N PHE A 5 20.38 20.21 46.29
CA PHE A 5 19.37 20.15 45.20
C PHE A 5 19.49 18.79 44.54
N GLN A 6 18.70 17.85 45.02
CA GLN A 6 18.54 16.54 44.42
C GLN A 6 17.74 16.73 43.12
N MET A 7 18.43 16.69 41.99
CA MET A 7 17.77 16.62 40.66
C MET A 7 16.93 15.35 40.64
N ALA A 8 15.63 15.53 40.41
CA ALA A 8 14.73 14.41 40.09
C ALA A 8 15.24 13.67 38.84
N PRO A 9 15.14 12.33 38.76
CA PRO A 9 15.52 11.61 37.58
C PRO A 9 14.67 12.08 36.39
N GLU A 10 15.35 12.39 35.29
CA GLU A 10 14.72 12.70 34.00
C GLU A 10 13.65 11.63 33.70
N GLY A 11 12.40 12.08 33.47
CA GLY A 11 11.24 11.23 33.32
C GLY A 11 11.50 10.21 32.21
N GLN A 12 11.63 8.93 32.60
CA GLN A 12 11.47 7.82 31.67
C GLN A 12 10.07 7.97 31.11
N VAL A 13 9.97 8.30 29.82
CA VAL A 13 8.71 8.19 29.08
C VAL A 13 8.35 6.70 29.18
N GLU A 14 7.33 6.40 29.99
CA GLU A 14 6.87 5.04 30.22
C GLU A 14 6.42 4.46 28.88
N ARG A 15 7.14 3.43 28.39
CA ARG A 15 6.77 2.77 27.12
C ARG A 15 5.38 2.18 27.26
N PRO A 16 4.47 2.42 26.30
CA PRO A 16 3.15 1.82 26.34
C PRO A 16 3.25 0.30 26.30
N ASP A 17 2.32 -0.40 26.96
CA ASP A 17 2.28 -1.85 26.97
C ASP A 17 1.99 -2.39 25.55
N LEU A 18 2.85 -3.26 25.05
CA LEU A 18 2.76 -3.78 23.70
C LEU A 18 1.48 -4.61 23.45
N ASP A 19 1.04 -5.41 24.44
CA ASP A 19 -0.16 -6.23 24.30
C ASP A 19 -1.42 -5.36 24.32
N ALA A 20 -1.43 -4.26 25.08
CA ALA A 20 -2.50 -3.26 25.01
C ALA A 20 -2.55 -2.59 23.64
N LEU A 21 -1.42 -2.24 23.03
CA LEU A 21 -1.37 -1.70 21.66
C LEU A 21 -1.95 -2.68 20.63
N PHE A 22 -1.65 -3.98 20.76
CA PHE A 22 -2.24 -5.00 19.89
C PHE A 22 -3.74 -5.19 20.11
N ALA A 23 -4.23 -5.05 21.34
CA ALA A 23 -5.67 -5.05 21.62
C ALA A 23 -6.37 -3.85 20.96
N ASP A 24 -5.75 -2.69 20.96
CA ASP A 24 -6.28 -1.47 20.34
C ASP A 24 -6.34 -1.54 18.81
N LEU A 25 -5.60 -2.44 18.15
CA LEU A 25 -5.77 -2.68 16.70
C LEU A 25 -7.17 -3.20 16.35
N ALA A 26 -7.82 -3.93 17.24
CA ALA A 26 -9.18 -4.43 17.07
C ALA A 26 -10.25 -3.43 17.54
N HIS A 27 -9.85 -2.28 18.10
CA HIS A 27 -10.79 -1.29 18.64
C HIS A 27 -11.65 -0.68 17.53
N PRO A 28 -12.97 -0.46 17.74
CA PRO A 28 -13.87 0.11 16.73
C PRO A 28 -13.57 1.57 16.37
N ASN A 29 -12.86 2.30 17.24
CA ASN A 29 -12.45 3.68 16.98
C ASN A 29 -11.16 3.73 16.15
N PRO A 30 -11.18 4.21 14.89
CA PRO A 30 -9.99 4.29 14.02
C PRO A 30 -8.87 5.16 14.60
N HIS A 31 -9.18 6.13 15.43
CA HIS A 31 -8.18 6.99 16.06
C HIS A 31 -7.31 6.21 17.06
N LEU A 32 -7.91 5.33 17.87
CA LEU A 32 -7.16 4.47 18.78
C LEU A 32 -6.31 3.46 18.02
N GLN A 33 -6.84 2.88 16.93
CA GLN A 33 -6.03 2.04 16.05
C GLN A 33 -4.80 2.80 15.52
N THR A 34 -4.99 4.06 15.07
CA THR A 34 -3.89 4.90 14.56
C THR A 34 -2.84 5.17 15.64
N GLN A 35 -3.27 5.55 16.83
CA GLN A 35 -2.35 5.76 17.95
C GLN A 35 -1.57 4.50 18.30
N ALA A 36 -2.23 3.34 18.28
CA ALA A 36 -1.60 2.07 18.58
C ALA A 36 -0.45 1.74 17.62
N TYR A 37 -0.68 1.76 16.29
CA TYR A 37 0.40 1.41 15.37
C TYR A 37 1.49 2.49 15.27
N LEU A 38 1.19 3.77 15.50
CA LEU A 38 2.24 4.79 15.60
C LEU A 38 3.11 4.56 16.84
N ALA A 39 2.51 4.23 18.00
CA ALA A 39 3.26 3.88 19.20
C ALA A 39 4.08 2.58 19.02
N MET A 40 3.59 1.59 18.25
CA MET A 40 4.36 0.41 17.88
C MET A 40 5.62 0.77 17.08
N VAL A 41 5.48 1.67 16.08
CA VAL A 41 6.62 2.12 15.27
C VAL A 41 7.64 2.85 16.14
N GLU A 42 7.20 3.71 17.06
CA GLU A 42 8.06 4.55 17.89
C GLU A 42 8.77 3.75 18.99
N HIS A 43 8.07 2.83 19.66
CA HIS A 43 8.56 2.21 20.89
C HIS A 43 8.91 0.74 20.75
N TRP A 44 8.31 0.01 19.81
CA TRP A 44 8.39 -1.44 19.68
C TRP A 44 8.56 -1.91 18.22
N PRO A 45 9.46 -1.30 17.41
CA PRO A 45 9.54 -1.63 15.98
C PRO A 45 9.91 -3.09 15.72
N ASP A 46 10.87 -3.63 16.46
CA ASP A 46 11.39 -4.99 16.24
C ASP A 46 10.40 -6.08 16.67
N GLU A 47 9.67 -5.85 17.76
CA GLU A 47 8.70 -6.80 18.30
C GLU A 47 7.36 -6.73 17.57
N SER A 48 6.96 -5.54 17.11
CA SER A 48 5.67 -5.33 16.45
C SER A 48 5.65 -5.86 15.02
N MET A 49 6.73 -5.68 14.26
CA MET A 49 6.80 -6.07 12.86
C MET A 49 6.46 -7.55 12.64
N PRO A 50 7.10 -8.54 13.29
CA PRO A 50 6.78 -9.94 13.09
C PRO A 50 5.37 -10.30 13.55
N ARG A 51 4.86 -9.67 14.62
CA ARG A 51 3.49 -9.89 15.10
C ARG A 51 2.46 -9.35 14.09
N LEU A 52 2.67 -8.15 13.52
CA LEU A 52 1.79 -7.59 12.48
C LEU A 52 1.78 -8.45 11.22
N LEU A 53 2.94 -8.95 10.78
CA LEU A 53 3.03 -9.87 9.64
C LEU A 53 2.22 -11.14 9.88
N SER A 54 2.28 -11.73 11.09
CA SER A 54 1.50 -12.92 11.43
C SER A 54 -0.02 -12.69 11.44
N LEU A 55 -0.47 -11.45 11.64
CA LEU A 55 -1.88 -11.10 11.57
C LEU A 55 -2.44 -11.08 10.14
N LEU A 56 -1.59 -11.07 9.11
CA LEU A 56 -2.05 -11.12 7.71
C LEU A 56 -2.67 -12.47 7.34
N ASP A 57 -2.41 -13.52 8.12
CA ASP A 57 -2.97 -14.88 7.95
C ASP A 57 -4.19 -15.16 8.86
N GLN A 58 -4.70 -14.17 9.56
CA GLN A 58 -5.85 -14.38 10.44
C GLN A 58 -7.17 -14.44 9.67
N PRO A 59 -8.15 -15.27 10.09
CA PRO A 59 -9.46 -15.34 9.45
C PRO A 59 -10.28 -14.05 9.63
N ASP A 60 -10.03 -13.29 10.69
CA ASP A 60 -10.70 -12.01 10.94
C ASP A 60 -10.23 -10.94 9.96
N VAL A 61 -11.16 -10.48 9.11
CA VAL A 61 -10.91 -9.46 8.09
C VAL A 61 -10.54 -8.11 8.72
N SER A 62 -11.16 -7.76 9.84
CA SER A 62 -10.93 -6.47 10.52
C SER A 62 -9.51 -6.42 11.08
N LEU A 63 -9.06 -7.52 11.68
CA LEU A 63 -7.71 -7.66 12.22
C LEU A 63 -6.65 -7.65 11.12
N ARG A 64 -6.88 -8.40 10.01
CA ARG A 64 -6.00 -8.33 8.83
C ARG A 64 -5.86 -6.91 8.29
N ARG A 65 -6.98 -6.18 8.16
CA ARG A 65 -6.98 -4.78 7.68
C ARG A 65 -6.24 -3.84 8.64
N ALA A 66 -6.38 -4.05 9.94
CA ALA A 66 -5.64 -3.29 10.94
C ALA A 66 -4.14 -3.55 10.85
N ALA A 67 -3.74 -4.82 10.67
CA ALA A 67 -2.34 -5.19 10.45
C ALA A 67 -1.76 -4.56 9.17
N VAL A 68 -2.51 -4.55 8.06
CA VAL A 68 -2.12 -3.85 6.82
C VAL A 68 -1.85 -2.36 7.07
N ARG A 69 -2.73 -1.68 7.80
CA ARG A 69 -2.51 -0.26 8.16
C ARG A 69 -1.32 -0.08 9.09
N GLY A 70 -1.17 -0.97 10.09
CA GLY A 70 -0.01 -0.99 10.98
C GLY A 70 1.29 -1.12 10.20
N LEU A 71 1.40 -2.14 9.33
CA LEU A 71 2.58 -2.34 8.46
C LEU A 71 2.81 -1.12 7.54
N GLY A 72 1.75 -0.48 7.07
CA GLY A 72 1.83 0.76 6.33
C GLY A 72 2.50 1.91 7.10
N ALA A 73 2.36 1.96 8.42
CA ALA A 73 3.00 2.98 9.25
C ALA A 73 4.52 2.76 9.42
N PHE A 74 5.00 1.53 9.21
CA PHE A 74 6.44 1.23 9.24
C PHE A 74 7.22 1.73 8.02
N GLY A 75 6.53 2.18 6.96
CA GLY A 75 7.17 2.71 5.76
C GLY A 75 8.09 1.70 5.08
N SER A 76 9.19 2.19 4.55
CA SER A 76 10.16 1.38 3.79
C SER A 76 10.74 0.19 4.55
N SER A 77 10.79 0.23 5.91
CA SER A 77 11.28 -0.88 6.73
C SER A 77 10.40 -2.14 6.64
N ALA A 78 9.11 -2.01 6.28
CA ALA A 78 8.21 -3.14 6.10
C ALA A 78 8.31 -3.80 4.70
N LEU A 79 8.88 -3.14 3.70
CA LEU A 79 8.89 -3.63 2.32
C LEU A 79 9.58 -5.00 2.19
N GLN A 80 10.77 -5.16 2.74
CA GLN A 80 11.51 -6.43 2.65
C GLN A 80 10.84 -7.57 3.43
N PRO A 81 10.40 -7.41 4.70
CA PRO A 81 9.61 -8.43 5.39
C PRO A 81 8.33 -8.84 4.64
N LEU A 82 7.62 -7.88 4.05
CA LEU A 82 6.43 -8.15 3.23
C LEU A 82 6.77 -8.91 1.94
N ALA A 83 7.90 -8.59 1.28
CA ALA A 83 8.38 -9.30 0.11
C ALA A 83 8.65 -10.78 0.42
N VAL A 84 9.32 -11.06 1.53
CA VAL A 84 9.61 -12.43 1.98
C VAL A 84 8.31 -13.19 2.25
N LEU A 85 7.37 -12.58 2.98
CA LEU A 85 6.08 -13.21 3.27
C LEU A 85 5.27 -13.46 1.99
N PHE A 86 5.25 -12.51 1.05
CA PHE A 86 4.59 -12.66 -0.25
C PHE A 86 5.12 -13.88 -1.02
N GLN A 87 6.44 -14.00 -1.10
CA GLN A 87 7.09 -15.09 -1.85
C GLN A 87 6.90 -16.46 -1.20
N GLN A 88 6.81 -16.53 0.12
CA GLN A 88 6.72 -17.79 0.87
C GLN A 88 5.29 -18.26 1.08
N SER A 89 4.30 -17.37 1.00
CA SER A 89 2.91 -17.75 1.30
C SER A 89 2.22 -18.45 0.13
N PRO A 90 1.67 -19.66 0.33
CA PRO A 90 0.80 -20.31 -0.64
C PRO A 90 -0.61 -19.68 -0.68
N ASP A 91 -1.01 -18.92 0.34
CA ASP A 91 -2.35 -18.34 0.45
C ASP A 91 -2.46 -17.01 -0.28
N GLY A 92 -3.34 -16.95 -1.29
CA GLY A 92 -3.62 -15.73 -2.06
C GLY A 92 -4.19 -14.59 -1.20
N THR A 93 -4.84 -14.87 -0.07
CA THR A 93 -5.34 -13.84 0.85
C THR A 93 -4.18 -13.15 1.57
N VAL A 94 -3.18 -13.91 1.99
CA VAL A 94 -1.95 -13.40 2.60
C VAL A 94 -1.16 -12.59 1.57
N ARG A 95 -0.95 -13.15 0.36
CA ARG A 95 -0.26 -12.42 -0.72
C ARG A 95 -0.96 -11.11 -1.07
N ALA A 96 -2.30 -11.12 -1.18
CA ALA A 96 -3.08 -9.90 -1.41
C ALA A 96 -2.96 -8.89 -0.24
N SER A 97 -2.84 -9.37 1.00
CA SER A 97 -2.64 -8.51 2.17
C SER A 97 -1.25 -7.86 2.15
N CYS A 98 -0.20 -8.59 1.73
CA CYS A 98 1.13 -8.03 1.51
C CYS A 98 1.09 -6.89 0.48
N VAL A 99 0.45 -7.12 -0.68
CA VAL A 99 0.31 -6.09 -1.73
C VAL A 99 -0.47 -4.87 -1.23
N LYS A 100 -1.54 -5.08 -0.44
CA LYS A 100 -2.29 -3.97 0.17
C LYS A 100 -1.46 -3.19 1.19
N ALA A 101 -0.53 -3.84 1.89
CA ALA A 101 0.41 -3.15 2.77
C ALA A 101 1.40 -2.30 1.96
N TYR A 102 1.87 -2.77 0.80
CA TYR A 102 2.64 -1.93 -0.14
C TYR A 102 1.86 -0.67 -0.56
N ALA A 103 0.57 -0.83 -0.93
CA ALA A 103 -0.28 0.31 -1.26
C ALA A 103 -0.42 1.30 -0.10
N GLN A 104 -0.53 0.78 1.13
CA GLN A 104 -0.64 1.61 2.33
C GLN A 104 0.67 2.36 2.62
N ILE A 105 1.83 1.72 2.41
CA ILE A 105 3.14 2.36 2.53
C ILE A 105 3.25 3.51 1.52
N ALA A 106 2.95 3.25 0.24
CA ALA A 106 2.99 4.28 -0.80
C ALA A 106 2.05 5.46 -0.49
N SER A 107 0.86 5.18 0.04
CA SER A 107 -0.09 6.23 0.44
C SER A 107 0.36 7.05 1.65
N ASN A 108 1.04 6.41 2.62
CA ASN A 108 1.52 7.11 3.82
C ASN A 108 2.80 7.90 3.56
N TYR A 109 3.62 7.48 2.59
CA TYR A 109 4.92 8.05 2.26
C TYR A 109 5.03 8.35 0.75
N PRO A 110 4.21 9.29 0.22
CA PRO A 110 4.08 9.53 -1.22
C PRO A 110 5.34 10.10 -1.87
N ASP A 111 6.27 10.64 -1.07
CA ASP A 111 7.53 11.22 -1.53
C ASP A 111 8.70 10.21 -1.47
N GLU A 112 8.46 8.98 -0.98
CA GLU A 112 9.48 7.94 -0.89
C GLU A 112 9.38 6.98 -2.08
N ASP A 113 10.46 6.88 -2.85
CA ASP A 113 10.55 5.89 -3.91
C ASP A 113 10.74 4.47 -3.35
N PHE A 114 10.06 3.51 -3.93
CA PHE A 114 10.26 2.09 -3.65
C PHE A 114 11.59 1.62 -4.25
N SER A 115 12.29 0.73 -3.53
CA SER A 115 13.49 0.08 -4.07
C SER A 115 13.15 -0.75 -5.31
N SER A 116 14.18 -1.08 -6.13
CA SER A 116 14.02 -1.95 -7.29
C SER A 116 13.43 -3.31 -6.92
N GLU A 117 13.85 -3.85 -5.78
CA GLU A 117 13.35 -5.13 -5.25
C GLU A 117 11.86 -5.05 -4.88
N ALA A 118 11.44 -3.96 -4.25
CA ALA A 118 10.04 -3.74 -3.91
C ALA A 118 9.16 -3.60 -5.17
N MET A 119 9.63 -2.87 -6.18
CA MET A 119 8.96 -2.76 -7.47
C MET A 119 8.86 -4.11 -8.19
N GLN A 120 9.90 -4.95 -8.11
CA GLN A 120 9.91 -6.29 -8.69
C GLN A 120 8.87 -7.22 -8.05
N VAL A 121 8.63 -7.07 -6.73
CA VAL A 121 7.53 -7.81 -6.06
C VAL A 121 6.18 -7.44 -6.67
N LEU A 122 5.91 -6.15 -6.87
CA LEU A 122 4.67 -5.69 -7.49
C LEU A 122 4.55 -6.17 -8.95
N GLU A 123 5.63 -6.13 -9.72
CA GLU A 123 5.64 -6.65 -11.10
C GLU A 123 5.32 -8.15 -11.14
N THR A 124 5.92 -8.93 -10.25
CA THR A 124 5.65 -10.38 -10.13
C THR A 124 4.19 -10.64 -9.73
N ALA A 125 3.65 -9.86 -8.80
CA ALA A 125 2.29 -9.98 -8.28
C ALA A 125 1.20 -9.67 -9.34
N LEU A 126 1.52 -8.95 -10.42
CA LEU A 126 0.60 -8.74 -11.55
C LEU A 126 0.21 -10.06 -12.24
N SER A 127 1.11 -11.04 -12.23
CA SER A 127 0.91 -12.36 -12.85
C SER A 127 0.54 -13.45 -11.83
N ASP A 128 0.13 -13.06 -10.62
CA ASP A 128 -0.31 -14.00 -9.59
C ASP A 128 -1.54 -14.79 -10.05
N GLU A 129 -1.58 -16.08 -9.72
CA GLU A 129 -2.70 -16.98 -10.02
C GLU A 129 -4.04 -16.54 -9.37
N SER A 130 -3.96 -15.80 -8.27
CA SER A 130 -5.13 -15.23 -7.60
C SER A 130 -5.54 -13.89 -8.22
N PRO A 131 -6.74 -13.78 -8.81
CA PRO A 131 -7.23 -12.52 -9.37
C PRO A 131 -7.31 -11.38 -8.32
N VAL A 132 -7.46 -11.73 -7.03
CA VAL A 132 -7.48 -10.75 -5.94
C VAL A 132 -6.10 -10.14 -5.72
N VAL A 133 -5.03 -10.94 -5.88
CA VAL A 133 -3.65 -10.44 -5.78
C VAL A 133 -3.35 -9.53 -6.96
N SER A 134 -3.54 -10.01 -8.19
CA SER A 134 -3.22 -9.21 -9.38
C SER A 134 -4.01 -7.90 -9.45
N GLN A 135 -5.32 -7.92 -9.11
CA GLN A 135 -6.14 -6.72 -9.05
C GLN A 135 -5.67 -5.75 -7.93
N SER A 136 -5.33 -6.27 -6.74
CA SER A 136 -4.79 -5.45 -5.65
C SER A 136 -3.46 -4.82 -6.04
N THR A 137 -2.68 -5.50 -6.89
CA THR A 137 -1.39 -5.00 -7.39
C THR A 137 -1.55 -3.80 -8.31
N VAL A 138 -2.53 -3.83 -9.23
CA VAL A 138 -2.80 -2.65 -10.08
C VAL A 138 -3.19 -1.44 -9.22
N MET A 139 -3.99 -1.66 -8.18
CA MET A 139 -4.34 -0.60 -7.22
C MET A 139 -3.12 -0.09 -6.44
N ALA A 140 -2.23 -1.00 -6.02
CA ALA A 140 -0.99 -0.62 -5.32
C ALA A 140 -0.05 0.20 -6.22
N LEU A 141 0.10 -0.18 -7.49
CA LEU A 141 0.87 0.58 -8.48
C LEU A 141 0.29 2.00 -8.67
N GLY A 142 -1.03 2.14 -8.61
CA GLY A 142 -1.69 3.44 -8.62
C GLY A 142 -1.28 4.33 -7.43
N GLN A 143 -1.13 3.75 -6.23
CA GLN A 143 -0.65 4.48 -5.05
C GLN A 143 0.85 4.81 -5.12
N VAL A 144 1.67 3.93 -5.70
CA VAL A 144 3.09 4.19 -5.99
C VAL A 144 3.25 5.34 -6.99
N GLY A 145 2.28 5.52 -7.88
CA GLY A 145 2.18 6.71 -8.71
C GLY A 145 3.25 6.78 -9.80
N LYS A 146 4.00 7.90 -9.85
CA LYS A 146 4.91 8.22 -10.95
C LYS A 146 6.00 7.15 -11.18
N GLN A 147 6.50 6.51 -10.14
CA GLN A 147 7.50 5.45 -10.26
C GLN A 147 6.93 4.23 -11.00
N ALA A 148 5.64 3.93 -10.80
CA ALA A 148 4.95 2.82 -11.44
C ALA A 148 4.40 3.14 -12.85
N LEU A 149 4.58 4.38 -13.35
CA LEU A 149 4.03 4.83 -14.63
C LEU A 149 4.28 3.87 -15.80
N PRO A 150 5.49 3.31 -16.02
CA PRO A 150 5.73 2.37 -17.11
C PRO A 150 4.87 1.11 -17.01
N LEU A 151 4.70 0.56 -15.81
CA LEU A 151 3.86 -0.63 -15.58
C LEU A 151 2.38 -0.31 -15.78
N LEU A 152 1.90 0.81 -15.25
CA LEU A 152 0.51 1.25 -15.44
C LEU A 152 0.17 1.48 -16.91
N MET A 153 1.09 2.07 -17.69
CA MET A 153 0.92 2.24 -19.14
C MET A 153 0.85 0.90 -19.87
N ALA A 154 1.68 -0.07 -19.49
CA ALA A 154 1.63 -1.42 -20.06
C ALA A 154 0.31 -2.14 -19.72
N ILE A 155 -0.15 -2.04 -18.47
CA ILE A 155 -1.43 -2.62 -18.03
C ILE A 155 -2.61 -1.98 -18.76
N CYS A 156 -2.60 -0.67 -18.96
CA CYS A 156 -3.66 0.06 -19.65
C CYS A 156 -3.83 -0.37 -21.12
N LYS A 157 -2.76 -0.89 -21.74
CA LYS A 157 -2.75 -1.46 -23.10
C LYS A 157 -3.01 -2.96 -23.14
N GLY A 158 -3.27 -3.58 -22.00
CA GLY A 158 -3.51 -5.03 -21.87
C GLY A 158 -4.96 -5.42 -22.17
N GLU A 159 -5.22 -6.74 -22.05
CA GLU A 159 -6.53 -7.33 -22.38
C GLU A 159 -7.46 -7.49 -21.18
N ASN A 160 -6.94 -7.43 -19.95
CA ASN A 160 -7.76 -7.58 -18.75
C ASN A 160 -8.51 -6.27 -18.43
N ILE A 161 -9.80 -6.25 -18.74
CA ILE A 161 -10.64 -5.05 -18.63
C ILE A 161 -10.65 -4.44 -17.22
N ALA A 162 -10.67 -5.28 -16.17
CA ALA A 162 -10.63 -4.78 -14.79
C ALA A 162 -9.29 -4.11 -14.46
N HIS A 163 -8.19 -4.65 -14.97
CA HIS A 163 -6.86 -4.07 -14.84
C HIS A 163 -6.75 -2.78 -15.65
N VAL A 164 -7.24 -2.78 -16.91
CA VAL A 164 -7.27 -1.58 -17.78
C VAL A 164 -8.03 -0.45 -17.09
N GLN A 165 -9.19 -0.73 -16.52
CA GLN A 165 -9.97 0.27 -15.77
C GLN A 165 -9.16 0.88 -14.62
N SER A 166 -8.58 0.03 -13.79
CA SER A 166 -7.83 0.49 -12.61
C SER A 166 -6.56 1.26 -13.01
N ALA A 167 -5.86 0.80 -14.04
CA ALA A 167 -4.68 1.49 -14.57
C ALA A 167 -5.03 2.83 -15.21
N ALA A 168 -6.12 2.91 -15.99
CA ALA A 168 -6.58 4.15 -16.59
C ALA A 168 -6.98 5.19 -15.53
N MET A 169 -7.63 4.75 -14.45
CA MET A 169 -7.95 5.61 -13.32
C MET A 169 -6.67 6.14 -12.64
N ALA A 170 -5.70 5.27 -12.39
CA ALA A 170 -4.43 5.64 -11.78
C ALA A 170 -3.62 6.61 -12.67
N LEU A 171 -3.55 6.33 -13.99
CA LEU A 171 -2.88 7.20 -14.95
C LEU A 171 -3.48 8.62 -14.98
N ALA A 172 -4.80 8.74 -14.80
CA ALA A 172 -5.46 10.05 -14.76
C ALA A 172 -5.10 10.89 -13.52
N GLU A 173 -4.63 10.26 -12.44
CA GLU A 173 -4.20 10.95 -11.21
C GLU A 173 -2.70 11.31 -11.23
N ILE A 174 -1.92 10.74 -12.16
CA ILE A 174 -0.47 10.99 -12.24
C ILE A 174 -0.20 12.23 -13.11
N PRO A 175 0.40 13.31 -12.56
CA PRO A 175 0.69 14.54 -13.29
C PRO A 175 1.93 14.37 -14.19
N ASP A 176 1.82 13.49 -15.18
CA ASP A 176 2.88 13.22 -16.17
C ASP A 176 2.26 13.19 -17.59
N PRO A 177 2.79 13.94 -18.55
CA PRO A 177 2.23 14.01 -19.91
C PRO A 177 2.22 12.65 -20.62
N ARG A 178 3.09 11.71 -20.24
CA ARG A 178 3.11 10.34 -20.79
C ARG A 178 1.85 9.56 -20.39
N ALA A 179 1.29 9.83 -19.21
CA ALA A 179 0.05 9.19 -18.76
C ALA A 179 -1.12 9.58 -19.67
N GLU A 180 -1.30 10.88 -19.95
CA GLU A 180 -2.33 11.36 -20.87
C GLU A 180 -2.11 10.84 -22.29
N SER A 181 -0.87 10.84 -22.78
CA SER A 181 -0.53 10.32 -24.12
C SER A 181 -0.93 8.84 -24.24
N CYS A 182 -0.61 8.04 -23.23
CA CYS A 182 -0.98 6.61 -23.20
C CYS A 182 -2.51 6.42 -23.23
N LEU A 183 -3.26 7.18 -22.41
CA LEU A 183 -4.72 7.11 -22.42
C LEU A 183 -5.31 7.47 -23.77
N ARG A 184 -4.77 8.50 -24.45
CA ARG A 184 -5.21 8.88 -25.81
C ARG A 184 -4.88 7.80 -26.83
N GLU A 185 -3.69 7.22 -26.80
CA GLU A 185 -3.31 6.11 -27.68
C GLU A 185 -4.28 4.92 -27.57
N VAL A 186 -4.63 4.54 -26.33
CA VAL A 186 -5.60 3.42 -26.09
C VAL A 186 -7.01 3.81 -26.57
N PHE A 187 -7.43 5.05 -26.36
CA PHE A 187 -8.74 5.55 -26.79
C PHE A 187 -8.87 5.58 -28.32
N ASP A 188 -7.83 6.04 -29.02
CA ASP A 188 -7.84 6.25 -30.47
C ASP A 188 -7.58 4.95 -31.25
N ASP A 189 -7.03 3.90 -30.60
CA ASP A 189 -6.76 2.62 -31.27
C ASP A 189 -8.08 1.88 -31.61
N PRO A 190 -8.37 1.66 -32.92
CA PRO A 190 -9.58 0.95 -33.33
C PRO A 190 -9.64 -0.51 -32.86
N ALA A 191 -8.49 -1.12 -32.49
CA ALA A 191 -8.42 -2.48 -31.98
C ALA A 191 -8.75 -2.58 -30.49
N THR A 192 -8.81 -1.46 -29.77
CA THR A 192 -9.15 -1.44 -28.34
C THR A 192 -10.58 -1.94 -28.11
N ASP A 193 -10.73 -2.85 -27.13
CA ASP A 193 -12.03 -3.34 -26.70
C ASP A 193 -12.98 -2.18 -26.37
N PRO A 194 -14.27 -2.21 -26.81
CA PRO A 194 -15.20 -1.12 -26.63
C PRO A 194 -15.41 -0.73 -25.15
N LEU A 195 -15.39 -1.70 -24.23
CA LEU A 195 -15.56 -1.45 -22.80
C LEU A 195 -14.29 -0.80 -22.21
N ALA A 196 -13.10 -1.28 -22.59
CA ALA A 196 -11.84 -0.67 -22.22
C ALA A 196 -11.77 0.79 -22.71
N ARG A 197 -12.17 1.03 -23.96
CA ARG A 197 -12.23 2.39 -24.54
C ARG A 197 -13.13 3.33 -23.73
N GLN A 198 -14.33 2.85 -23.34
CA GLN A 198 -15.26 3.64 -22.51
C GLN A 198 -14.65 4.01 -21.15
N MET A 199 -13.91 3.09 -20.54
CA MET A 199 -13.24 3.32 -19.24
C MET A 199 -12.10 4.34 -19.36
N VAL A 200 -11.33 4.25 -20.43
CA VAL A 200 -10.26 5.22 -20.74
C VAL A 200 -10.85 6.59 -21.06
N GLU A 201 -11.94 6.68 -21.82
CA GLU A 201 -12.67 7.93 -22.07
C GLU A 201 -13.10 8.63 -20.78
N ALA A 202 -13.67 7.87 -19.83
CA ALA A 202 -14.05 8.41 -18.53
C ALA A 202 -12.86 8.94 -17.74
N SER A 203 -11.67 8.33 -17.89
CA SER A 203 -10.42 8.78 -17.27
C SER A 203 -9.87 10.04 -17.91
N LEU A 204 -9.92 10.14 -19.25
CA LEU A 204 -9.57 11.36 -19.99
C LEU A 204 -10.49 12.53 -19.64
N GLY A 205 -11.79 12.28 -19.44
CA GLY A 205 -12.76 13.28 -18.99
C GLY A 205 -12.40 13.89 -17.62
N ARG A 206 -11.86 13.11 -16.70
CA ARG A 206 -11.39 13.60 -15.39
C ARG A 206 -10.17 14.52 -15.53
N LEU A 207 -9.20 14.15 -16.38
CA LEU A 207 -8.03 15.00 -16.66
C LEU A 207 -8.41 16.38 -17.20
N SER A 208 -9.42 16.45 -18.07
CA SER A 208 -9.88 17.72 -18.64
C SER A 208 -10.65 18.60 -17.65
N SER A 209 -11.25 18.00 -16.62
CA SER A 209 -12.03 18.71 -15.58
C SER A 209 -11.15 19.25 -14.43
N SER A 210 -9.91 18.75 -14.31
CA SER A 210 -8.94 19.11 -13.25
C SER A 210 -7.98 20.24 -13.68
N ARG A 211 -8.08 20.71 -14.91
CA ARG A 211 -7.31 21.84 -15.50
C ARG A 211 -8.15 23.09 -15.59
#